data_5df098efcc20616047740e556ccb65c9
#
_entry.id   5df098efcc20616047740e556ccb65c9
#
_cell.length_a   1.000
_cell.length_b   1.000
_cell.length_c   1.000
_cell.angle_alpha   90.00
_cell.angle_beta   90.00
_cell.angle_gamma   90.00
#
_symmetry.space_group_name_H-M   'P 1'
#
loop_
_entity.id
_entity.type
_entity.pdbx_description
1 polymer ?
#
loop_
_entity_poly.entity_id
_entity_poly.type
_entity_poly.pdbx_seq_one_letter_code
_entity_poly.pdbx_strand_id
1 'polypeptide(L)'
;MASTRSVFNVAMVSAFALSVAAFATILPGAAHAEAPPAPGLVTPAWLKVHLHDPNQVIIEVYDTNAQKPAYEAGHIPGAVFTGFLSEPWRTTVNGVRGMLPPPAEIAKVIGGYGIGNATRVILVPGGRTRGDFNVAARIFWTLRIEGQDNVSILDGGDHAWLADPTDPVATGDVAPTPVAFVPQRGKGYLATLERVQNTLSTHEFQLVDARPPAQFEGKVKSPVDSRAGTLPGALNLPYSMVLTSDGEGVRPMSELSATLQRAGITRNIPTITFSNTGHLASTAWFVLREVFANPKVRLYDGSMTEWSADPSRPMVNGHSPF
;
A
#
# COMPACT_ATOMS: atom_id res chain seq x y z
N MET A 1 100.66 -38.30 5.11
CA MET A 1 101.27 -37.57 6.21
C MET A 1 100.17 -36.73 6.87
N ALA A 2 100.00 -36.83 8.17
CA ALA A 2 99.19 -36.07 9.10
C ALA A 2 97.65 -36.00 8.85
N SER A 3 97.01 -36.87 9.58
CA SER A 3 95.56 -36.89 9.92
C SER A 3 95.29 -35.86 10.98
N THR A 4 94.22 -35.14 10.84
CA THR A 4 93.58 -34.42 11.99
C THR A 4 92.07 -34.72 12.03
N ARG A 5 91.68 -35.33 13.14
CA ARG A 5 90.31 -35.66 13.47
C ARG A 5 89.64 -34.39 14.01
N SER A 6 88.46 -34.10 13.52
CA SER A 6 87.58 -33.09 14.06
C SER A 6 86.42 -33.77 14.79
N VAL A 7 86.20 -33.33 16.02
CA VAL A 7 85.15 -33.82 16.94
C VAL A 7 83.87 -33.02 16.70
N PHE A 8 82.81 -33.73 16.39
CA PHE A 8 81.48 -33.12 16.29
C PHE A 8 80.77 -33.07 17.65
N ASN A 9 80.49 -31.88 18.16
CA ASN A 9 79.59 -31.68 19.28
C ASN A 9 78.16 -31.63 18.76
N VAL A 10 77.28 -32.54 19.24
CA VAL A 10 75.85 -32.53 19.00
C VAL A 10 75.21 -31.73 20.12
N ALA A 11 74.63 -30.57 19.79
CA ALA A 11 73.81 -29.82 20.68
C ALA A 11 72.33 -30.27 20.46
N MET A 12 71.74 -30.80 21.51
CA MET A 12 70.32 -31.17 21.54
C MET A 12 69.49 -29.90 21.72
N VAL A 13 68.65 -29.54 20.75
CA VAL A 13 67.67 -28.46 20.83
C VAL A 13 66.34 -29.07 21.12
N SER A 14 65.83 -28.85 22.34
CA SER A 14 64.48 -29.26 22.75
C SER A 14 63.47 -28.27 22.17
N ALA A 15 62.63 -28.70 21.26
CA ALA A 15 61.49 -27.95 20.75
C ALA A 15 60.30 -28.04 21.70
N PHE A 16 59.96 -26.93 22.35
CA PHE A 16 58.68 -26.79 23.09
C PHE A 16 57.58 -26.49 22.07
N ALA A 17 56.66 -27.43 21.85
CA ALA A 17 55.47 -27.22 21.08
C ALA A 17 54.42 -26.49 21.94
N LEU A 18 54.18 -25.22 21.64
CA LEU A 18 53.08 -24.46 22.20
C LEU A 18 51.78 -24.82 21.43
N SER A 19 50.89 -25.59 22.04
CA SER A 19 49.56 -25.85 21.50
C SER A 19 48.67 -24.64 21.76
N VAL A 20 48.39 -23.83 20.74
CA VAL A 20 47.36 -22.78 20.79
C VAL A 20 46.02 -23.44 20.54
N ALA A 21 45.22 -23.61 21.59
CA ALA A 21 43.82 -23.99 21.47
C ALA A 21 43.02 -22.78 20.96
N ALA A 22 42.62 -22.80 19.70
CA ALA A 22 41.69 -21.81 19.12
C ALA A 22 40.29 -22.10 19.68
N PHE A 23 39.83 -21.28 20.62
CA PHE A 23 38.42 -21.23 20.99
C PHE A 23 37.67 -20.54 19.83
N ALA A 24 36.98 -21.32 19.00
CA ALA A 24 35.99 -20.82 18.06
C ALA A 24 34.77 -20.34 18.86
N THR A 25 34.65 -19.01 19.06
CA THR A 25 33.41 -18.39 19.54
C THR A 25 32.38 -18.50 18.41
N ILE A 26 31.43 -19.42 18.58
CA ILE A 26 30.23 -19.50 17.76
C ILE A 26 29.41 -18.24 18.11
N LEU A 27 29.48 -17.22 17.29
CA LEU A 27 28.55 -16.10 17.32
C LEU A 27 27.15 -16.66 17.00
N PRO A 28 26.11 -16.35 17.80
CA PRO A 28 24.76 -16.74 17.42
C PRO A 28 24.47 -16.09 16.07
N GLY A 29 24.10 -16.91 15.08
CA GLY A 29 23.73 -16.45 13.75
C GLY A 29 22.70 -15.35 13.87
N ALA A 30 22.99 -14.18 13.31
CA ALA A 30 21.99 -13.15 13.13
C ALA A 30 20.82 -13.80 12.37
N ALA A 31 19.67 -13.90 13.02
CA ALA A 31 18.45 -14.27 12.36
C ALA A 31 18.31 -13.30 11.18
N HIS A 32 18.39 -13.82 9.96
CA HIS A 32 18.13 -13.03 8.76
C HIS A 32 16.68 -12.61 8.87
N ALA A 33 16.44 -11.34 9.17
CA ALA A 33 15.12 -10.77 9.06
C ALA A 33 14.66 -11.02 7.61
N GLU A 34 13.63 -11.80 7.45
CA GLU A 34 13.01 -12.06 6.15
C GLU A 34 12.67 -10.70 5.53
N ALA A 35 13.19 -10.46 4.33
CA ALA A 35 12.87 -9.21 3.62
C ALA A 35 11.34 -9.13 3.50
N PRO A 36 10.74 -7.95 3.74
CA PRO A 36 9.29 -7.83 3.68
C PRO A 36 8.79 -8.35 2.33
N PRO A 37 7.69 -9.12 2.31
CA PRO A 37 7.04 -9.49 1.06
C PRO A 37 6.70 -8.22 0.28
N ALA A 38 6.57 -8.33 -1.03
CA ALA A 38 6.44 -7.24 -2.02
C ALA A 38 6.11 -5.84 -1.46
N PRO A 39 6.85 -4.77 -1.83
CA PRO A 39 6.66 -3.44 -1.27
C PRO A 39 5.17 -3.08 -1.25
N GLY A 40 4.63 -2.75 -0.08
CA GLY A 40 3.26 -2.30 0.09
C GLY A 40 2.26 -3.32 0.67
N LEU A 41 2.54 -4.63 0.67
CA LEU A 41 1.64 -5.65 1.24
C LEU A 41 2.41 -6.52 2.24
N VAL A 42 1.83 -6.77 3.42
CA VAL A 42 2.40 -7.65 4.46
C VAL A 42 1.38 -8.70 4.90
N THR A 43 1.85 -9.85 5.34
CA THR A 43 0.99 -10.94 5.85
C THR A 43 0.78 -10.83 7.36
N PRO A 44 -0.27 -11.45 7.94
CA PRO A 44 -0.43 -11.58 9.39
C PRO A 44 0.80 -12.22 10.07
N ALA A 45 1.38 -13.26 9.48
CA ALA A 45 2.58 -13.91 9.99
C ALA A 45 3.78 -12.95 10.07
N TRP A 46 3.96 -12.10 9.07
CA TRP A 46 4.99 -11.07 9.09
C TRP A 46 4.72 -10.06 10.21
N LEU A 47 3.49 -9.53 10.31
CA LEU A 47 3.14 -8.53 11.33
C LEU A 47 3.30 -9.09 12.74
N LYS A 48 2.98 -10.37 12.97
CA LYS A 48 3.17 -11.03 14.27
C LYS A 48 4.61 -10.96 14.77
N VAL A 49 5.58 -11.15 13.89
CA VAL A 49 7.02 -11.05 14.23
C VAL A 49 7.43 -9.60 14.48
N HIS A 50 6.79 -8.65 13.77
CA HIS A 50 7.13 -7.22 13.81
C HIS A 50 6.19 -6.37 14.66
N LEU A 51 5.29 -6.99 15.43
CA LEU A 51 4.24 -6.30 16.19
C LEU A 51 4.77 -5.22 17.14
N HIS A 52 5.95 -5.43 17.69
CA HIS A 52 6.60 -4.56 18.67
C HIS A 52 7.83 -3.83 18.11
N ASP A 53 7.97 -3.75 16.81
CA ASP A 53 9.08 -3.01 16.19
C ASP A 53 9.04 -1.54 16.64
N PRO A 54 10.20 -0.94 16.97
CA PRO A 54 10.24 0.46 17.31
C PRO A 54 9.90 1.34 16.10
N ASN A 55 9.35 2.53 16.35
CA ASN A 55 9.01 3.50 15.33
C ASN A 55 8.00 2.98 14.28
N GLN A 56 7.05 2.16 14.72
CA GLN A 56 5.95 1.63 13.92
C GLN A 56 4.61 2.16 14.44
N VAL A 57 3.71 2.49 13.51
CA VAL A 57 2.32 2.81 13.79
C VAL A 57 1.45 1.83 13.00
N ILE A 58 0.54 1.16 13.69
CA ILE A 58 -0.49 0.32 13.09
C ILE A 58 -1.79 1.11 13.14
N ILE A 59 -2.49 1.20 12.02
CA ILE A 59 -3.79 1.90 11.92
C ILE A 59 -4.83 0.94 11.39
N GLU A 60 -5.84 0.65 12.20
CA GLU A 60 -7.03 -0.04 11.73
C GLU A 60 -7.99 0.95 11.07
N VAL A 61 -8.30 0.67 9.82
CA VAL A 61 -8.99 1.58 8.90
C VAL A 61 -10.41 1.07 8.65
N TYR A 62 -11.38 1.87 9.03
CA TYR A 62 -12.80 1.63 8.85
C TYR A 62 -13.44 2.73 8.00
N ASP A 63 -14.62 2.47 7.44
CA ASP A 63 -15.34 3.46 6.65
C ASP A 63 -15.74 4.70 7.48
N THR A 64 -16.28 4.49 8.67
CA THR A 64 -16.81 5.57 9.53
C THR A 64 -16.54 5.33 11.00
N ASN A 65 -16.66 6.39 11.81
CA ASN A 65 -16.57 6.31 13.27
C ASN A 65 -17.70 5.48 13.91
N ALA A 66 -18.78 5.19 13.20
CA ALA A 66 -19.84 4.28 13.68
C ALA A 66 -19.34 2.84 13.89
N GLN A 67 -18.21 2.47 13.28
CA GLN A 67 -17.59 1.14 13.42
C GLN A 67 -16.60 1.06 14.60
N LYS A 68 -16.31 2.17 15.28
CA LYS A 68 -15.39 2.20 16.43
C LYS A 68 -15.70 1.17 17.52
N PRO A 69 -16.96 0.89 17.88
CA PRO A 69 -17.28 -0.17 18.87
C PRO A 69 -16.80 -1.56 18.45
N ALA A 70 -16.70 -1.85 17.15
CA ALA A 70 -16.19 -3.11 16.66
C ALA A 70 -14.66 -3.22 16.85
N TYR A 71 -13.92 -2.13 16.58
CA TYR A 71 -12.51 -2.02 16.91
C TYR A 71 -12.26 -2.13 18.41
N GLU A 72 -13.02 -1.42 19.25
CA GLU A 72 -12.88 -1.46 20.71
C GLU A 72 -13.14 -2.85 21.31
N ALA A 73 -13.96 -3.66 20.65
CA ALA A 73 -14.25 -5.04 21.07
C ALA A 73 -13.10 -6.01 20.81
N GLY A 74 -12.23 -5.70 19.82
CA GLY A 74 -11.06 -6.51 19.52
C GLY A 74 -10.27 -5.97 18.33
N HIS A 75 -8.99 -5.64 18.54
CA HIS A 75 -8.10 -5.09 17.54
C HIS A 75 -6.66 -5.59 17.72
N ILE A 76 -5.80 -5.34 16.74
CA ILE A 76 -4.36 -5.65 16.82
C ILE A 76 -3.73 -4.81 17.93
N PRO A 77 -2.95 -5.41 18.86
CA PRO A 77 -2.34 -4.67 19.97
C PRO A 77 -1.57 -3.44 19.51
N GLY A 78 -1.90 -2.28 20.10
CA GLY A 78 -1.29 -1.00 19.77
C GLY A 78 -1.78 -0.33 18.48
N ALA A 79 -2.69 -0.96 17.73
CA ALA A 79 -3.31 -0.33 16.58
C ALA A 79 -4.21 0.84 17.01
N VAL A 80 -4.16 1.94 16.26
CA VAL A 80 -5.05 3.09 16.44
C VAL A 80 -6.20 3.03 15.42
N PHE A 81 -7.37 3.50 15.81
CA PHE A 81 -8.57 3.53 14.97
C PHE A 81 -8.58 4.75 14.04
N THR A 82 -9.04 4.58 12.80
CA THR A 82 -9.50 5.70 11.96
C THR A 82 -10.78 5.36 11.21
N GLY A 83 -11.76 6.29 11.26
CA GLY A 83 -12.98 6.24 10.44
C GLY A 83 -12.83 7.17 9.23
N PHE A 84 -12.38 6.64 8.12
CA PHE A 84 -11.95 7.38 6.92
C PHE A 84 -12.92 8.45 6.42
N LEU A 85 -14.22 8.17 6.40
CA LEU A 85 -15.25 9.14 5.94
C LEU A 85 -15.60 10.18 7.01
N SER A 86 -15.28 9.91 8.26
CA SER A 86 -15.53 10.79 9.41
C SER A 86 -14.35 11.69 9.72
N GLU A 87 -13.15 11.35 9.22
CA GLU A 87 -11.90 12.05 9.45
C GLU A 87 -11.45 12.83 8.19
N PRO A 88 -10.63 13.88 8.33
CA PRO A 88 -10.28 14.75 7.21
C PRO A 88 -9.20 14.17 6.26
N TRP A 89 -9.28 12.86 5.97
CA TRP A 89 -8.44 12.22 4.94
C TRP A 89 -8.74 12.71 3.53
N ARG A 90 -9.90 13.34 3.33
CA ARG A 90 -10.36 13.90 2.07
C ARG A 90 -11.03 15.24 2.29
N THR A 91 -11.04 16.08 1.26
CA THR A 91 -11.71 17.39 1.29
C THR A 91 -12.46 17.67 -0.01
N THR A 92 -13.08 18.82 -0.07
CA THR A 92 -13.66 19.37 -1.31
C THR A 92 -12.75 20.48 -1.85
N VAL A 93 -12.25 20.32 -3.07
CA VAL A 93 -11.41 21.33 -3.74
C VAL A 93 -12.16 21.82 -4.99
N ASN A 94 -12.38 23.12 -5.11
CA ASN A 94 -13.09 23.74 -6.25
C ASN A 94 -14.45 23.08 -6.57
N GLY A 95 -15.19 22.67 -5.53
CA GLY A 95 -16.48 21.99 -5.68
C GLY A 95 -16.39 20.48 -5.96
N VAL A 96 -15.20 19.95 -6.20
CA VAL A 96 -14.96 18.51 -6.41
C VAL A 96 -14.77 17.82 -5.07
N ARG A 97 -15.65 16.86 -4.75
CA ARG A 97 -15.63 16.11 -3.48
C ARG A 97 -14.62 14.97 -3.52
N GLY A 98 -14.09 14.63 -2.35
CA GLY A 98 -13.24 13.45 -2.19
C GLY A 98 -11.78 13.64 -2.59
N MET A 99 -11.38 14.89 -2.84
CA MET A 99 -10.03 15.26 -3.22
C MET A 99 -9.03 15.14 -2.07
N LEU A 100 -7.76 14.98 -2.43
CA LEU A 100 -6.64 15.05 -1.52
C LEU A 100 -6.58 16.44 -0.88
N PRO A 101 -6.50 16.57 0.46
CA PRO A 101 -6.36 17.85 1.13
C PRO A 101 -5.06 18.58 0.75
N PRO A 102 -5.00 19.91 0.93
CA PRO A 102 -3.75 20.67 0.84
C PRO A 102 -2.64 20.06 1.73
N PRO A 103 -1.35 20.17 1.35
CA PRO A 103 -0.25 19.53 2.09
C PRO A 103 -0.21 19.85 3.58
N ALA A 104 -0.46 21.10 3.96
CA ALA A 104 -0.44 21.51 5.36
C ALA A 104 -1.60 20.95 6.19
N GLU A 105 -2.75 20.68 5.54
CA GLU A 105 -3.91 20.10 6.21
C GLU A 105 -3.74 18.59 6.41
N ILE A 106 -3.37 17.88 5.35
CA ILE A 106 -3.17 16.43 5.43
C ILE A 106 -1.97 16.07 6.33
N ALA A 107 -0.95 16.92 6.41
CA ALA A 107 0.17 16.73 7.33
C ALA A 107 -0.27 16.69 8.80
N LYS A 108 -1.27 17.52 9.18
CA LYS A 108 -1.83 17.50 10.52
C LYS A 108 -2.58 16.20 10.81
N VAL A 109 -3.30 15.69 9.82
CA VAL A 109 -4.00 14.41 9.94
C VAL A 109 -2.99 13.28 10.14
N ILE A 110 -2.00 13.19 9.25
CA ILE A 110 -0.95 12.15 9.29
C ILE A 110 -0.19 12.21 10.62
N GLY A 111 0.31 13.39 10.99
CA GLY A 111 1.03 13.60 12.26
C GLY A 111 0.16 13.34 13.48
N GLY A 112 -1.15 13.63 13.41
CA GLY A 112 -2.13 13.35 14.46
C GLY A 112 -2.23 11.86 14.81
N TYR A 113 -2.01 10.97 13.83
CA TYR A 113 -1.93 9.52 14.03
C TYR A 113 -0.55 9.01 14.50
N GLY A 114 0.39 9.90 14.86
CA GLY A 114 1.72 9.50 15.29
C GLY A 114 2.68 9.15 14.15
N ILE A 115 2.32 9.47 12.91
CA ILE A 115 3.13 9.17 11.73
C ILE A 115 4.09 10.34 11.47
N GLY A 116 5.38 10.13 11.71
CA GLY A 116 6.48 10.99 11.25
C GLY A 116 7.08 10.48 9.94
N ASN A 117 8.01 11.23 9.33
CA ASN A 117 8.59 10.87 8.03
C ASN A 117 9.40 9.56 8.03
N ALA A 118 9.92 9.14 9.19
CA ALA A 118 10.67 7.88 9.33
C ALA A 118 9.83 6.73 9.93
N THR A 119 8.56 6.97 10.24
CA THR A 119 7.67 5.97 10.86
C THR A 119 7.32 4.87 9.87
N ARG A 120 7.39 3.60 10.28
CA ARG A 120 6.77 2.50 9.54
C ARG A 120 5.26 2.53 9.80
N VAL A 121 4.47 2.46 8.75
CA VAL A 121 3.00 2.47 8.84
C VAL A 121 2.43 1.17 8.32
N ILE A 122 1.61 0.51 9.13
CA ILE A 122 0.84 -0.66 8.72
C ILE A 122 -0.64 -0.27 8.73
N LEU A 123 -1.25 -0.25 7.57
CA LEU A 123 -2.68 -0.03 7.42
C LEU A 123 -3.39 -1.38 7.46
N VAL A 124 -4.37 -1.50 8.33
CA VAL A 124 -5.14 -2.72 8.52
C VAL A 124 -6.57 -2.45 8.07
N PRO A 125 -7.02 -2.95 6.90
CA PRO A 125 -8.43 -2.91 6.54
C PRO A 125 -9.28 -3.51 7.66
N GLY A 126 -10.40 -2.89 8.02
CA GLY A 126 -11.29 -3.41 9.07
C GLY A 126 -11.97 -4.74 8.72
N GLY A 127 -11.75 -5.27 7.51
CA GLY A 127 -11.97 -6.65 7.08
C GLY A 127 -13.41 -7.13 7.07
N ARG A 128 -14.41 -6.23 7.21
CA ARG A 128 -15.81 -6.63 7.37
C ARG A 128 -16.68 -6.35 6.14
N THR A 129 -16.15 -5.55 5.21
CA THR A 129 -16.84 -5.21 3.97
C THR A 129 -15.85 -5.13 2.80
N ARG A 130 -16.35 -5.38 1.58
CA ARG A 130 -15.54 -5.20 0.35
C ARG A 130 -15.05 -3.76 0.14
N GLY A 131 -15.52 -2.82 0.97
CA GLY A 131 -15.11 -1.42 0.95
C GLY A 131 -13.80 -1.17 1.71
N ASP A 132 -13.51 -1.96 2.72
CA ASP A 132 -12.47 -1.66 3.71
C ASP A 132 -11.06 -1.66 3.10
N PHE A 133 -10.76 -2.57 2.17
CA PHE A 133 -9.50 -2.52 1.44
C PHE A 133 -9.37 -1.24 0.59
N ASN A 134 -10.47 -0.73 0.00
CA ASN A 134 -10.41 0.51 -0.78
C ASN A 134 -10.04 1.70 0.09
N VAL A 135 -10.53 1.73 1.34
CA VAL A 135 -10.21 2.78 2.31
C VAL A 135 -8.72 2.74 2.66
N ALA A 136 -8.19 1.56 3.00
CA ALA A 136 -6.77 1.38 3.28
C ALA A 136 -5.90 1.74 2.06
N ALA A 137 -6.27 1.31 0.86
CA ALA A 137 -5.58 1.67 -0.38
C ALA A 137 -5.62 3.19 -0.66
N ARG A 138 -6.70 3.88 -0.29
CA ARG A 138 -6.79 5.34 -0.42
C ARG A 138 -5.87 6.05 0.57
N ILE A 139 -5.81 5.62 1.82
CA ILE A 139 -4.87 6.18 2.81
C ILE A 139 -3.43 5.85 2.40
N PHE A 140 -3.16 4.62 1.94
CA PHE A 140 -1.86 4.23 1.40
C PHE A 140 -1.38 5.18 0.29
N TRP A 141 -2.23 5.42 -0.72
CA TRP A 141 -1.91 6.36 -1.80
C TRP A 141 -1.68 7.77 -1.28
N THR A 142 -2.47 8.23 -0.31
CA THR A 142 -2.31 9.55 0.33
C THR A 142 -0.94 9.65 1.02
N LEU A 143 -0.55 8.66 1.81
CA LEU A 143 0.75 8.61 2.47
C LEU A 143 1.90 8.61 1.46
N ARG A 144 1.80 7.79 0.41
CA ARG A 144 2.81 7.71 -0.66
C ARG A 144 2.99 9.03 -1.40
N ILE A 145 1.92 9.76 -1.69
CA ILE A 145 2.00 11.06 -2.38
C ILE A 145 2.62 12.14 -1.50
N GLU A 146 2.38 12.07 -0.19
CA GLU A 146 2.96 13.00 0.78
C GLU A 146 4.41 12.67 1.16
N GLY A 147 4.96 11.57 0.66
CA GLY A 147 6.37 11.22 0.84
C GLY A 147 6.64 10.16 1.89
N GLN A 148 5.58 9.54 2.46
CA GLN A 148 5.75 8.38 3.34
C GLN A 148 5.95 7.11 2.50
N ASP A 149 7.19 6.63 2.41
CA ASP A 149 7.54 5.44 1.63
C ASP A 149 7.44 4.14 2.42
N ASN A 150 7.58 4.21 3.74
CA ASN A 150 7.56 3.03 4.60
C ASN A 150 6.14 2.72 5.07
N VAL A 151 5.26 2.41 4.12
CA VAL A 151 3.86 2.07 4.38
C VAL A 151 3.49 0.75 3.71
N SER A 152 2.70 -0.07 4.41
CA SER A 152 2.19 -1.36 3.93
C SER A 152 0.72 -1.52 4.31
N ILE A 153 0.00 -2.38 3.58
CA ILE A 153 -1.35 -2.85 3.93
C ILE A 153 -1.24 -4.28 4.43
N LEU A 154 -1.94 -4.62 5.50
CA LEU A 154 -2.08 -6.00 5.97
C LEU A 154 -3.03 -6.75 5.04
N ASP A 155 -2.54 -7.79 4.37
CA ASP A 155 -3.34 -8.63 3.48
C ASP A 155 -4.37 -9.45 4.28
N GLY A 156 -5.64 -9.32 3.91
CA GLY A 156 -6.75 -9.91 4.65
C GLY A 156 -7.20 -9.11 5.88
N GLY A 157 -6.56 -7.95 6.17
CA GLY A 157 -7.00 -7.02 7.20
C GLY A 157 -7.09 -7.60 8.62
N ASP A 158 -7.95 -7.00 9.45
CA ASP A 158 -8.21 -7.45 10.82
C ASP A 158 -8.85 -8.84 10.86
N HIS A 159 -9.64 -9.19 9.85
CA HIS A 159 -10.27 -10.50 9.75
C HIS A 159 -9.23 -11.63 9.67
N ALA A 160 -8.20 -11.46 8.82
CA ALA A 160 -7.13 -12.45 8.70
C ALA A 160 -6.29 -12.56 9.99
N TRP A 161 -6.12 -11.45 10.72
CA TRP A 161 -5.45 -11.45 12.02
C TRP A 161 -6.30 -12.18 13.07
N LEU A 162 -7.57 -11.83 13.19
CA LEU A 162 -8.49 -12.40 14.18
C LEU A 162 -8.89 -13.85 13.87
N ALA A 163 -8.63 -14.36 12.67
CA ALA A 163 -8.89 -15.75 12.30
C ALA A 163 -7.96 -16.75 13.00
N ASP A 164 -6.75 -16.34 13.38
CA ASP A 164 -5.85 -17.17 14.17
C ASP A 164 -6.06 -16.89 15.68
N PRO A 165 -6.66 -17.82 16.46
CA PRO A 165 -6.92 -17.60 17.87
C PRO A 165 -5.65 -17.50 18.72
N THR A 166 -4.48 -17.75 18.16
CA THR A 166 -3.18 -17.60 18.84
C THR A 166 -2.59 -16.20 18.66
N ASP A 167 -3.15 -15.40 17.75
CA ASP A 167 -2.71 -14.02 17.56
C ASP A 167 -3.21 -13.11 18.69
N PRO A 168 -2.36 -12.22 19.22
CA PRO A 168 -2.75 -11.36 20.33
C PRO A 168 -3.82 -10.35 19.92
N VAL A 169 -4.80 -10.14 20.79
CA VAL A 169 -5.90 -9.18 20.60
C VAL A 169 -5.93 -8.24 21.80
N ALA A 170 -6.04 -6.95 21.54
CA ALA A 170 -6.30 -5.92 22.54
C ALA A 170 -7.77 -5.43 22.45
N THR A 171 -8.23 -4.79 23.50
CA THR A 171 -9.58 -4.18 23.59
C THR A 171 -9.50 -2.76 24.11
N GLY A 172 -10.54 -1.97 23.89
CA GLY A 172 -10.59 -0.57 24.30
C GLY A 172 -10.06 0.38 23.23
N ASP A 173 -9.85 1.65 23.58
CA ASP A 173 -9.38 2.68 22.64
C ASP A 173 -7.89 2.96 22.82
N VAL A 174 -7.17 3.04 21.72
CA VAL A 174 -5.74 3.42 21.70
C VAL A 174 -5.63 4.83 21.16
N ALA A 175 -5.22 5.77 22.02
CA ALA A 175 -4.99 7.15 21.62
C ALA A 175 -3.61 7.29 20.93
N PRO A 176 -3.54 7.84 19.71
CA PRO A 176 -2.28 8.10 19.06
C PRO A 176 -1.50 9.23 19.79
N THR A 177 -0.17 9.17 19.74
CA THR A 177 0.70 10.27 20.20
C THR A 177 1.09 11.13 19.02
N PRO A 178 0.57 12.37 18.88
CA PRO A 178 0.84 13.20 17.72
C PRO A 178 2.33 13.54 17.57
N VAL A 179 2.82 13.56 16.34
CA VAL A 179 4.18 13.96 15.95
C VAL A 179 4.14 14.90 14.75
N ALA A 180 5.24 15.56 14.45
CA ALA A 180 5.34 16.37 13.24
C ALA A 180 5.54 15.48 12.01
N PHE A 181 4.77 15.76 10.95
CA PHE A 181 4.97 15.19 9.62
C PHE A 181 5.23 16.31 8.61
N VAL A 182 6.26 16.15 7.78
CA VAL A 182 6.65 17.11 6.74
C VAL A 182 6.33 16.54 5.37
N PRO A 183 5.31 17.08 4.66
CA PRO A 183 4.94 16.60 3.33
C PRO A 183 6.06 16.75 2.31
N GLN A 184 6.26 15.75 1.47
CA GLN A 184 7.27 15.72 0.40
C GLN A 184 6.63 15.30 -0.93
N ARG A 185 5.63 16.07 -1.40
CA ARG A 185 4.94 15.80 -2.68
C ARG A 185 5.89 15.87 -3.85
N GLY A 186 5.62 15.11 -4.89
CA GLY A 186 6.36 15.22 -6.15
C GLY A 186 6.72 13.90 -6.84
N LYS A 187 6.35 12.75 -6.29
CA LYS A 187 6.74 11.43 -6.81
C LYS A 187 5.98 10.96 -8.06
N GLY A 188 5.14 11.80 -8.67
CA GLY A 188 4.42 11.45 -9.89
C GLY A 188 3.34 10.39 -9.69
N TYR A 189 2.71 10.35 -8.51
CA TYR A 189 1.59 9.44 -8.20
C TYR A 189 0.22 10.01 -8.59
N LEU A 190 0.14 11.34 -8.78
CA LEU A 190 -1.06 12.06 -9.14
C LEU A 190 -1.12 12.33 -10.64
N ALA A 191 -2.29 12.14 -11.25
CA ALA A 191 -2.65 12.67 -12.55
C ALA A 191 -3.62 13.83 -12.37
N THR A 192 -3.33 14.97 -13.00
CA THR A 192 -4.22 16.13 -13.03
C THR A 192 -5.28 15.98 -14.13
N LEU A 193 -6.34 16.77 -14.04
CA LEU A 193 -7.35 16.86 -15.09
C LEU A 193 -6.72 17.13 -16.47
N GLU A 194 -5.78 18.08 -16.54
CA GLU A 194 -5.06 18.42 -17.78
C GLU A 194 -4.30 17.20 -18.34
N ARG A 195 -3.64 16.42 -17.49
CA ARG A 195 -2.95 15.18 -17.90
C ARG A 195 -3.91 14.18 -18.51
N VAL A 196 -5.10 14.02 -17.92
CA VAL A 196 -6.12 13.13 -18.46
C VAL A 196 -6.65 13.64 -19.80
N GLN A 197 -6.93 14.94 -19.92
CA GLN A 197 -7.35 15.57 -21.18
C GLN A 197 -6.32 15.36 -22.30
N ASN A 198 -5.04 15.60 -22.01
CA ASN A 198 -3.94 15.39 -22.96
C ASN A 198 -3.83 13.93 -23.38
N THR A 199 -4.07 12.99 -22.46
CA THR A 199 -4.03 11.54 -22.74
C THR A 199 -5.05 11.12 -23.81
N LEU A 200 -6.22 11.76 -23.88
CA LEU A 200 -7.23 11.42 -24.90
C LEU A 200 -6.74 11.63 -26.33
N SER A 201 -5.83 12.59 -26.54
CA SER A 201 -5.25 12.87 -27.87
C SER A 201 -3.91 12.19 -28.12
N THR A 202 -3.08 12.06 -27.06
CA THR A 202 -1.71 11.53 -27.18
C THR A 202 -1.62 10.01 -26.97
N HIS A 203 -2.60 9.42 -26.30
CA HIS A 203 -2.57 8.03 -25.87
C HIS A 203 -1.31 7.64 -25.05
N GLU A 204 -0.71 8.63 -24.36
CA GLU A 204 0.49 8.44 -23.53
C GLU A 204 0.24 7.44 -22.38
N PHE A 205 -0.97 7.44 -21.83
CA PHE A 205 -1.39 6.56 -20.75
C PHE A 205 -2.56 5.67 -21.19
N GLN A 206 -2.59 4.43 -20.74
CA GLN A 206 -3.86 3.71 -20.71
C GLN A 206 -4.71 4.24 -19.55
N LEU A 207 -5.99 4.46 -19.81
CA LEU A 207 -6.97 4.92 -18.83
C LEU A 207 -7.69 3.71 -18.24
N VAL A 208 -7.73 3.57 -16.92
CA VAL A 208 -8.32 2.41 -16.24
C VAL A 208 -9.40 2.88 -15.28
N ASP A 209 -10.64 2.55 -15.60
CA ASP A 209 -11.83 2.82 -14.79
C ASP A 209 -12.04 1.67 -13.78
N ALA A 210 -11.93 2.00 -12.48
CA ALA A 210 -12.07 1.02 -11.40
C ALA A 210 -13.53 0.85 -10.92
N ARG A 211 -14.51 1.51 -11.55
CA ARG A 211 -15.91 1.42 -11.18
C ARG A 211 -16.56 0.09 -11.64
N PRO A 212 -17.70 -0.27 -11.01
CA PRO A 212 -18.47 -1.42 -11.48
C PRO A 212 -18.87 -1.32 -12.95
N PRO A 213 -19.02 -2.47 -13.67
CA PRO A 213 -19.37 -2.51 -15.10
C PRO A 213 -20.56 -1.62 -15.47
N ALA A 214 -21.64 -1.66 -14.68
CA ALA A 214 -22.84 -0.90 -14.96
C ALA A 214 -22.62 0.62 -14.99
N GLN A 215 -21.66 1.16 -14.20
CA GLN A 215 -21.28 2.57 -14.24
C GLN A 215 -20.38 2.88 -15.44
N PHE A 216 -19.43 2.00 -15.74
CA PHE A 216 -18.57 2.10 -16.91
C PHE A 216 -19.35 2.11 -18.24
N GLU A 217 -20.37 1.25 -18.32
CA GLU A 217 -21.25 1.12 -19.50
C GLU A 217 -22.32 2.22 -19.60
N GLY A 218 -22.38 3.14 -18.61
CA GLY A 218 -23.38 4.20 -18.59
C GLY A 218 -24.81 3.78 -18.24
N LYS A 219 -25.00 2.51 -17.81
CA LYS A 219 -26.31 1.97 -17.40
C LYS A 219 -26.79 2.53 -16.08
N VAL A 220 -25.85 2.86 -15.19
CA VAL A 220 -26.08 3.50 -13.90
C VAL A 220 -25.10 4.64 -13.72
N LYS A 221 -25.53 5.66 -12.98
CA LYS A 221 -24.72 6.83 -12.64
C LYS A 221 -24.56 6.87 -11.11
N SER A 222 -23.34 7.16 -10.66
CA SER A 222 -23.11 7.48 -9.25
C SER A 222 -23.83 8.78 -8.87
N PRO A 223 -24.40 8.91 -7.67
CA PRO A 223 -25.02 10.17 -7.23
C PRO A 223 -24.09 11.38 -7.25
N VAL A 224 -22.77 11.17 -7.17
CA VAL A 224 -21.76 12.24 -7.18
C VAL A 224 -21.32 12.65 -8.59
N ASP A 225 -21.64 11.87 -9.62
CA ASP A 225 -21.29 12.16 -11.01
C ASP A 225 -22.42 12.95 -11.69
N SER A 226 -22.07 13.90 -12.55
CA SER A 226 -23.06 14.70 -13.29
C SER A 226 -23.63 13.96 -14.50
N ARG A 227 -22.84 13.11 -15.15
CA ARG A 227 -23.22 12.35 -16.38
C ARG A 227 -22.85 10.87 -16.23
N ALA A 228 -23.61 10.01 -16.91
CA ALA A 228 -23.33 8.56 -17.00
C ALA A 228 -22.28 8.25 -18.08
N GLY A 229 -21.62 7.10 -17.97
CA GLY A 229 -20.58 6.64 -18.91
C GLY A 229 -19.17 6.79 -18.35
N THR A 230 -18.19 6.70 -19.22
CA THR A 230 -16.76 6.71 -18.89
C THR A 230 -15.94 7.61 -19.84
N LEU A 231 -14.63 7.69 -19.64
CA LEU A 231 -13.71 8.40 -20.51
C LEU A 231 -13.51 7.62 -21.84
N PRO A 232 -13.41 8.31 -22.99
CA PRO A 232 -13.10 7.65 -24.27
C PRO A 232 -11.81 6.84 -24.18
N GLY A 233 -11.83 5.60 -24.68
CA GLY A 233 -10.68 4.69 -24.70
C GLY A 233 -10.31 4.08 -23.35
N ALA A 234 -11.10 4.31 -22.31
CA ALA A 234 -10.85 3.69 -21.00
C ALA A 234 -11.12 2.18 -21.03
N LEU A 235 -10.29 1.44 -20.27
CA LEU A 235 -10.45 0.03 -19.97
C LEU A 235 -11.14 -0.11 -18.61
N ASN A 236 -11.98 -1.13 -18.43
CA ASN A 236 -12.62 -1.37 -17.14
C ASN A 236 -11.85 -2.42 -16.34
N LEU A 237 -11.46 -2.06 -15.13
CA LEU A 237 -10.92 -2.96 -14.10
C LEU A 237 -11.68 -2.70 -12.79
N PRO A 238 -12.87 -3.30 -12.63
CA PRO A 238 -13.63 -3.11 -11.39
C PRO A 238 -12.79 -3.47 -10.18
N TYR A 239 -12.74 -2.58 -9.18
CA TYR A 239 -11.94 -2.79 -7.97
C TYR A 239 -12.15 -4.16 -7.32
N SER A 240 -13.38 -4.69 -7.38
CA SER A 240 -13.75 -5.99 -6.83
C SER A 240 -13.12 -7.16 -7.58
N MET A 241 -12.63 -6.98 -8.80
CA MET A 241 -12.02 -8.03 -9.59
C MET A 241 -10.55 -8.28 -9.23
N VAL A 242 -9.94 -7.38 -8.47
CA VAL A 242 -8.56 -7.52 -7.99
C VAL A 242 -8.48 -7.95 -6.53
N LEU A 243 -9.61 -7.96 -5.82
CA LEU A 243 -9.73 -8.41 -4.44
C LEU A 243 -10.26 -9.84 -4.37
N THR A 244 -9.98 -10.53 -3.27
CA THR A 244 -10.57 -11.83 -2.93
C THR A 244 -12.11 -11.75 -2.90
N SER A 245 -12.80 -12.88 -2.88
CA SER A 245 -14.28 -12.90 -2.94
C SER A 245 -14.96 -12.25 -1.74
N ASP A 246 -14.30 -12.28 -0.58
CA ASP A 246 -14.70 -11.58 0.64
C ASP A 246 -14.36 -10.08 0.58
N GLY A 247 -13.42 -9.68 -0.28
CA GLY A 247 -12.97 -8.30 -0.45
C GLY A 247 -11.94 -7.84 0.58
N GLU A 248 -11.38 -8.76 1.33
CA GLU A 248 -10.50 -8.49 2.47
C GLU A 248 -9.01 -8.48 2.09
N GLY A 249 -8.65 -9.21 1.03
CA GLY A 249 -7.27 -9.31 0.56
C GLY A 249 -7.14 -9.13 -0.94
N VAL A 250 -5.91 -9.17 -1.41
CA VAL A 250 -5.56 -9.10 -2.83
C VAL A 250 -5.55 -10.52 -3.42
N ARG A 251 -6.14 -10.70 -4.60
CA ARG A 251 -6.13 -12.00 -5.29
C ARG A 251 -4.72 -12.49 -5.58
N PRO A 252 -4.51 -13.80 -5.65
CA PRO A 252 -3.24 -14.38 -6.08
C PRO A 252 -2.77 -13.83 -7.43
N MET A 253 -1.46 -13.71 -7.62
CA MET A 253 -0.83 -13.12 -8.81
C MET A 253 -1.29 -13.79 -10.13
N SER A 254 -1.55 -15.09 -10.12
CA SER A 254 -2.06 -15.81 -11.29
C SER A 254 -3.46 -15.34 -11.69
N GLU A 255 -4.36 -15.15 -10.72
CA GLU A 255 -5.71 -14.63 -10.96
C GLU A 255 -5.70 -13.17 -11.39
N LEU A 256 -4.86 -12.34 -10.74
CA LEU A 256 -4.67 -10.95 -11.13
C LEU A 256 -4.16 -10.83 -12.57
N SER A 257 -3.19 -11.66 -12.97
CA SER A 257 -2.66 -11.66 -14.33
C SER A 257 -3.74 -12.01 -15.37
N ALA A 258 -4.58 -13.01 -15.09
CA ALA A 258 -5.72 -13.38 -15.95
C ALA A 258 -6.76 -12.24 -16.00
N THR A 259 -7.03 -11.59 -14.87
CA THR A 259 -7.96 -10.45 -14.78
C THR A 259 -7.48 -9.26 -15.63
N LEU A 260 -6.19 -8.88 -15.53
CA LEU A 260 -5.62 -7.81 -16.35
C LEU A 260 -5.64 -8.14 -17.84
N GLN A 261 -5.31 -9.37 -18.20
CA GLN A 261 -5.39 -9.82 -19.58
C GLN A 261 -6.82 -9.74 -20.13
N ARG A 262 -7.81 -10.17 -19.36
CA ARG A 262 -9.23 -10.05 -19.71
C ARG A 262 -9.67 -8.61 -19.89
N ALA A 263 -9.19 -7.70 -19.03
CA ALA A 263 -9.44 -6.27 -19.11
C ALA A 263 -8.69 -5.56 -20.26
N GLY A 264 -7.80 -6.24 -20.97
CA GLY A 264 -6.95 -5.65 -22.00
C GLY A 264 -5.84 -4.73 -21.44
N ILE A 265 -5.51 -4.86 -20.15
CA ILE A 265 -4.55 -3.99 -19.48
C ILE A 265 -3.13 -4.52 -19.65
N THR A 266 -2.26 -3.68 -20.19
CA THR A 266 -0.83 -3.96 -20.31
C THR A 266 -0.08 -3.47 -19.07
N ARG A 267 0.62 -4.38 -18.38
CA ARG A 267 1.22 -4.16 -17.05
C ARG A 267 2.31 -3.08 -16.99
N ASN A 268 3.13 -2.94 -18.03
CA ASN A 268 4.37 -2.17 -17.99
C ASN A 268 4.29 -0.80 -18.69
N ILE A 269 3.11 -0.40 -19.13
CA ILE A 269 2.91 0.90 -19.78
C ILE A 269 2.40 1.95 -18.80
N PRO A 270 2.59 3.25 -19.06
CA PRO A 270 2.03 4.31 -18.26
C PRO A 270 0.51 4.16 -18.12
N THR A 271 0.00 4.30 -16.91
CA THR A 271 -1.41 4.06 -16.59
C THR A 271 -1.96 5.15 -15.68
N ILE A 272 -3.19 5.58 -15.96
CA ILE A 272 -3.96 6.46 -15.06
C ILE A 272 -5.20 5.68 -14.61
N THR A 273 -5.32 5.45 -13.30
CA THR A 273 -6.54 4.88 -12.70
C THR A 273 -7.49 6.00 -12.28
N PHE A 274 -8.79 5.78 -12.43
CA PHE A 274 -9.83 6.70 -11.98
C PHE A 274 -11.09 5.94 -11.55
N SER A 275 -11.99 6.63 -10.84
CA SER A 275 -13.28 6.08 -10.41
C SER A 275 -14.34 7.19 -10.32
N ASN A 276 -15.22 7.19 -9.32
CA ASN A 276 -16.12 8.33 -9.10
C ASN A 276 -15.38 9.51 -8.42
N THR A 277 -14.65 9.23 -7.32
CA THR A 277 -13.94 10.22 -6.48
C THR A 277 -12.51 9.77 -6.14
N GLY A 278 -11.85 9.02 -7.00
CA GLY A 278 -10.51 8.47 -6.76
C GLY A 278 -10.44 7.34 -5.70
N HIS A 279 -11.52 7.09 -4.96
CA HIS A 279 -11.53 6.12 -3.87
C HIS A 279 -11.36 4.66 -4.35
N LEU A 280 -12.23 4.18 -5.24
CA LEU A 280 -12.10 2.83 -5.82
C LEU A 280 -10.85 2.70 -6.71
N ALA A 281 -10.45 3.80 -7.33
CA ALA A 281 -9.26 3.86 -8.18
C ALA A 281 -7.97 3.60 -7.40
N SER A 282 -7.93 3.87 -6.09
CA SER A 282 -6.74 3.63 -5.27
C SER A 282 -6.43 2.14 -5.13
N THR A 283 -7.43 1.26 -5.13
CA THR A 283 -7.22 -0.20 -5.15
C THR A 283 -6.61 -0.67 -6.47
N ALA A 284 -7.14 -0.20 -7.61
CA ALA A 284 -6.55 -0.50 -8.91
C ALA A 284 -5.12 0.07 -9.02
N TRP A 285 -4.90 1.30 -8.54
CA TRP A 285 -3.58 1.91 -8.46
C TRP A 285 -2.62 1.07 -7.62
N PHE A 286 -3.04 0.64 -6.42
CA PHE A 286 -2.24 -0.17 -5.51
C PHE A 286 -1.81 -1.49 -6.17
N VAL A 287 -2.76 -2.21 -6.76
CA VAL A 287 -2.46 -3.49 -7.42
C VAL A 287 -1.52 -3.30 -8.62
N LEU A 288 -1.80 -2.33 -9.49
CA LEU A 288 -0.95 -2.11 -10.67
C LEU A 288 0.44 -1.58 -10.29
N ARG A 289 0.53 -0.74 -9.28
CA ARG A 289 1.79 -0.11 -8.91
C ARG A 289 2.62 -0.95 -7.94
N GLU A 290 2.03 -1.39 -6.84
CA GLU A 290 2.76 -2.05 -5.75
C GLU A 290 2.84 -3.57 -5.98
N VAL A 291 1.74 -4.22 -6.39
CA VAL A 291 1.72 -5.68 -6.59
C VAL A 291 2.36 -6.06 -7.93
N PHE A 292 2.04 -5.35 -9.00
CA PHE A 292 2.66 -5.57 -10.32
C PHE A 292 3.94 -4.76 -10.57
N ALA A 293 4.36 -3.96 -9.61
CA ALA A 293 5.58 -3.15 -9.65
C ALA A 293 5.70 -2.23 -10.89
N ASN A 294 4.58 -1.64 -11.36
CA ASN A 294 4.61 -0.66 -12.43
C ASN A 294 4.81 0.76 -11.88
N PRO A 295 6.01 1.35 -11.95
CA PRO A 295 6.29 2.67 -11.37
C PRO A 295 5.60 3.83 -12.11
N LYS A 296 4.97 3.57 -13.26
CA LYS A 296 4.34 4.58 -14.11
C LYS A 296 2.82 4.70 -13.90
N VAL A 297 2.29 4.11 -12.82
CA VAL A 297 0.86 4.23 -12.49
C VAL A 297 0.61 5.51 -11.70
N ARG A 298 -0.38 6.28 -12.15
CA ARG A 298 -0.89 7.49 -11.51
C ARG A 298 -2.37 7.31 -11.18
N LEU A 299 -2.87 8.11 -10.24
CA LEU A 299 -4.28 8.16 -9.90
C LEU A 299 -4.83 9.56 -10.24
N TYR A 300 -5.93 9.61 -10.97
CA TYR A 300 -6.68 10.83 -11.22
C TYR A 300 -7.67 11.05 -10.07
N ASP A 301 -7.34 11.97 -9.18
CA ASP A 301 -8.05 12.20 -7.92
C ASP A 301 -9.47 12.75 -8.14
N GLY A 302 -9.63 13.74 -8.99
CA GLY A 302 -10.95 14.31 -9.32
C GLY A 302 -11.91 13.36 -10.01
N SER A 303 -11.37 12.37 -10.72
CA SER A 303 -12.13 11.25 -11.30
C SER A 303 -13.39 11.68 -12.08
N MET A 304 -14.45 10.85 -12.07
CA MET A 304 -15.69 11.15 -12.80
C MET A 304 -16.48 12.31 -12.20
N THR A 305 -16.37 12.57 -10.91
CA THR A 305 -16.99 13.75 -10.29
C THR A 305 -16.48 15.05 -10.92
N GLU A 306 -15.17 15.17 -11.11
CA GLU A 306 -14.58 16.36 -11.79
C GLU A 306 -14.79 16.31 -13.29
N TRP A 307 -14.59 15.14 -13.92
CA TRP A 307 -14.69 15.00 -15.37
C TRP A 307 -16.09 15.26 -15.89
N SER A 308 -17.10 14.63 -15.30
CA SER A 308 -18.48 14.68 -15.76
C SER A 308 -19.19 16.01 -15.49
N ALA A 309 -18.62 16.87 -14.62
CA ALA A 309 -19.17 18.17 -14.28
C ALA A 309 -19.17 19.16 -15.46
N ASP A 310 -18.20 19.05 -16.36
CA ASP A 310 -18.10 19.90 -17.53
C ASP A 310 -18.72 19.19 -18.76
N PRO A 311 -19.83 19.70 -19.32
CA PRO A 311 -20.51 19.08 -20.47
C PRO A 311 -19.68 19.05 -21.77
N SER A 312 -18.65 19.87 -21.88
CA SER A 312 -17.77 19.91 -23.06
C SER A 312 -16.77 18.72 -23.07
N ARG A 313 -16.51 18.09 -21.94
CA ARG A 313 -15.58 16.94 -21.88
C ARG A 313 -16.25 15.69 -22.45
N PRO A 314 -15.57 14.98 -23.36
CA PRO A 314 -16.16 13.82 -24.03
C PRO A 314 -16.40 12.67 -23.04
N MET A 315 -17.52 11.98 -23.21
CA MET A 315 -17.86 10.75 -22.50
C MET A 315 -18.43 9.72 -23.46
N VAL A 316 -18.24 8.45 -23.13
CA VAL A 316 -18.79 7.32 -23.90
C VAL A 316 -19.44 6.30 -22.98
N ASN A 317 -20.32 5.46 -23.52
CA ASN A 317 -20.72 4.23 -22.88
C ASN A 317 -19.66 3.16 -23.20
N GLY A 318 -19.02 2.65 -22.16
CA GLY A 318 -18.02 1.60 -22.31
C GLY A 318 -18.65 0.24 -22.63
N HIS A 319 -17.78 -0.74 -22.90
CA HIS A 319 -18.16 -2.14 -22.96
C HIS A 319 -17.22 -2.91 -22.01
N SER A 320 -17.75 -3.35 -20.88
CA SER A 320 -16.96 -4.07 -19.88
C SER A 320 -16.78 -5.54 -20.25
N PRO A 321 -15.60 -6.13 -20.09
CA PRO A 321 -15.38 -7.55 -20.28
C PRO A 321 -15.80 -8.42 -19.07
N PHE A 322 -16.39 -7.80 -18.02
CA PHE A 322 -16.78 -8.47 -16.77
C PHE A 322 -18.28 -8.56 -16.57
#